data_52ec5a36513bb31342bfca4fa21cc160
#
_entry.id   52ec5a36513bb31342bfca4fa21cc160
#
_cell.length_a   1.000
_cell.length_b   1.000
_cell.length_c   1.000
_cell.angle_alpha   90.00
_cell.angle_beta   90.00
_cell.angle_gamma   90.00
#
_symmetry.space_group_name_H-M   'P 1'
#
loop_
_entity.id
_entity.type
_entity.pdbx_description
1 polymer ?
#
loop_
_entity_poly.entity_id
_entity_poly.type
_entity_poly.pdbx_seq_one_letter_code
_entity_poly.pdbx_strand_id
1 'polypeptide(L)'
;ELADLYRKLVTGDGLDNLLRQFVQRESADAFKERVKLTQHVVTTVTKNIMDVFYKVPRSNYQRILEHLGDNSERMTAELEAVMSTFWGVRNLDEYVQTRWLEMNATDPNGFVVVEFKPFDNQRERAKPYPYEVTSHEAVDYKYENNVLQYLTVKTSFSLPINQKKDKVGDNYALYLQNETLNLQEIDPATVTTSLIENQFVPTENGQYLLSNKRVYFLTESIPHNAGRVPAKPVGYLRDAWTNGQTFVSPYDSAVPLLLKSVKVNSELDITMSQQVFPHRLQYMPVCKADGCHKGRLAEGGICGSCKGTGHDSITSAMDIIYFTMPRDAADIIDLEKILVFKGPPIEVVQFQKDYVTDLTAGCKAVVFNSESFSKMQISGTATGELLDRDNVQDTLYSCAKGFADTWGFYVWMTADFADLSKGLNAKLVFSKDFQLKNMSELISDLEAAKRSEV
;
A
#
# COMPACT_ATOMS: atom_id res chain seq x y z
N GLU A 1 -4.87 11.13 -1.04
CA GLU A 1 -3.41 11.40 -0.94
C GLU A 1 -2.68 10.37 -0.06
N LEU A 2 -3.13 10.13 1.21
CA LEU A 2 -2.48 9.13 2.09
C LEU A 2 -2.55 7.72 1.50
N ALA A 3 -3.69 7.27 1.02
CA ALA A 3 -3.85 5.98 0.37
C ALA A 3 -2.93 5.81 -0.85
N ASP A 4 -2.78 6.86 -1.66
CA ASP A 4 -1.83 6.84 -2.79
C ASP A 4 -0.38 6.71 -2.33
N LEU A 5 -0.02 7.39 -1.24
CA LEU A 5 1.31 7.29 -0.67
C LEU A 5 1.58 5.88 -0.14
N TYR A 6 0.67 5.33 0.67
CA TYR A 6 0.81 3.98 1.22
C TYR A 6 0.90 2.93 0.11
N ARG A 7 0.05 3.04 -0.93
CA ARG A 7 0.11 2.14 -2.08
C ARG A 7 1.47 2.18 -2.77
N LYS A 8 2.03 3.36 -3.02
CA LYS A 8 3.38 3.51 -3.60
C LYS A 8 4.46 2.86 -2.74
N LEU A 9 4.37 2.99 -1.40
CA LEU A 9 5.34 2.39 -0.49
C LEU A 9 5.23 0.85 -0.42
N VAL A 10 4.03 0.29 -0.62
CA VAL A 10 3.80 -1.16 -0.62
C VAL A 10 4.11 -1.79 -1.98
N THR A 11 3.62 -1.20 -3.07
CA THR A 11 3.75 -1.78 -4.42
C THR A 11 5.03 -1.39 -5.13
N GLY A 12 5.60 -0.23 -4.80
CA GLY A 12 6.71 0.37 -5.52
C GLY A 12 6.28 1.25 -6.70
N ASP A 13 5.02 1.20 -7.10
CA ASP A 13 4.53 1.93 -8.25
C ASP A 13 4.53 3.44 -7.99
N GLY A 14 5.25 4.19 -8.84
CA GLY A 14 5.34 5.64 -8.71
C GLY A 14 6.33 6.15 -7.66
N LEU A 15 7.22 5.29 -7.11
CA LEU A 15 8.33 5.72 -6.25
C LEU A 15 9.28 6.67 -6.96
N ASP A 16 9.45 6.52 -8.27
CA ASP A 16 10.25 7.45 -9.08
C ASP A 16 9.70 8.87 -9.03
N ASN A 17 8.37 9.02 -9.00
CA ASN A 17 7.73 10.34 -8.83
C ASN A 17 8.00 10.94 -7.46
N LEU A 18 8.06 10.12 -6.40
CA LEU A 18 8.47 10.57 -5.06
C LEU A 18 9.94 10.96 -5.05
N LEU A 19 10.81 10.14 -5.66
CA LEU A 19 12.24 10.44 -5.78
C LEU A 19 12.45 11.76 -6.52
N ARG A 20 11.69 12.06 -7.58
CA ARG A 20 11.75 13.31 -8.32
C ARG A 20 11.55 14.54 -7.44
N GLN A 21 10.70 14.45 -6.41
CA GLN A 21 10.46 15.55 -5.48
C GLN A 21 11.70 15.91 -4.66
N PHE A 22 12.57 14.93 -4.38
CA PHE A 22 13.82 15.16 -3.64
C PHE A 22 14.96 15.67 -4.51
N VAL A 23 14.94 15.40 -5.82
CA VAL A 23 16.03 15.73 -6.76
C VAL A 23 15.60 16.66 -7.89
N GLN A 24 14.80 17.67 -7.55
CA GLN A 24 14.17 18.62 -8.48
C GLN A 24 15.15 19.35 -9.40
N ARG A 25 16.41 19.55 -8.98
CA ARG A 25 17.43 20.29 -9.73
C ARG A 25 18.08 19.49 -10.84
N GLU A 26 17.90 18.19 -10.88
CA GLU A 26 18.46 17.34 -11.94
C GLU A 26 17.72 17.55 -13.26
N SER A 27 18.46 17.49 -14.36
CA SER A 27 17.88 17.47 -15.70
C SER A 27 17.02 16.21 -15.91
N ALA A 28 16.09 16.24 -16.86
CA ALA A 28 15.24 15.07 -17.15
C ALA A 28 16.06 13.84 -17.56
N ASP A 29 17.15 14.04 -18.30
CA ASP A 29 17.99 12.93 -18.75
C ASP A 29 18.84 12.35 -17.62
N ALA A 30 19.42 13.21 -16.75
CA ALA A 30 20.14 12.75 -15.56
C ALA A 30 19.22 11.98 -14.62
N PHE A 31 17.97 12.43 -14.45
CA PHE A 31 16.99 11.76 -13.64
C PHE A 31 16.59 10.38 -14.21
N LYS A 32 16.44 10.24 -15.53
CA LYS A 32 16.19 8.93 -16.15
C LYS A 32 17.32 7.94 -15.88
N GLU A 33 18.57 8.39 -15.95
CA GLU A 33 19.71 7.51 -15.61
C GLU A 33 19.72 7.17 -14.12
N ARG A 34 19.40 8.11 -13.23
CA ARG A 34 19.23 7.85 -11.79
C ARG A 34 18.20 6.74 -11.54
N VAL A 35 17.02 6.84 -12.14
CA VAL A 35 15.93 5.85 -11.97
C VAL A 35 16.38 4.44 -12.39
N LYS A 36 17.15 4.33 -13.48
CA LYS A 36 17.69 3.03 -13.92
C LYS A 36 18.67 2.39 -12.92
N LEU A 37 19.40 3.21 -12.19
CA LEU A 37 20.41 2.75 -11.23
C LEU A 37 19.81 2.51 -9.83
N THR A 38 18.73 3.19 -9.51
CA THR A 38 18.13 3.12 -8.18
C THR A 38 17.37 1.81 -7.98
N GLN A 39 17.71 1.10 -6.90
CA GLN A 39 16.94 -0.04 -6.41
C GLN A 39 16.11 0.38 -5.21
N HIS A 40 14.79 0.34 -5.33
CA HIS A 40 13.91 0.72 -4.23
C HIS A 40 13.81 -0.37 -3.17
N VAL A 41 14.45 -0.16 -2.03
CA VAL A 41 14.42 -1.09 -0.88
C VAL A 41 13.13 -0.95 -0.07
N VAL A 42 12.41 0.16 -0.24
CA VAL A 42 11.23 0.53 0.56
C VAL A 42 10.16 -0.54 0.55
N THR A 43 9.84 -1.10 -0.61
CA THR A 43 8.84 -2.18 -0.74
C THR A 43 9.21 -3.42 0.07
N THR A 44 10.48 -3.78 0.08
CA THR A 44 10.98 -4.90 0.88
C THR A 44 10.87 -4.59 2.38
N VAL A 45 11.19 -3.36 2.79
CA VAL A 45 11.08 -2.94 4.19
C VAL A 45 9.61 -2.94 4.64
N THR A 46 8.71 -2.37 3.83
CA THR A 46 7.28 -2.37 4.11
C THR A 46 6.72 -3.79 4.19
N LYS A 47 7.09 -4.66 3.24
CA LYS A 47 6.71 -6.07 3.27
C LYS A 47 7.20 -6.75 4.54
N ASN A 48 8.46 -6.54 4.92
CA ASN A 48 9.02 -7.12 6.14
C ASN A 48 8.33 -6.63 7.43
N ILE A 49 7.83 -5.40 7.45
CA ILE A 49 6.99 -4.90 8.54
C ILE A 49 5.64 -5.62 8.54
N MET A 50 4.99 -5.69 7.38
CA MET A 50 3.68 -6.33 7.25
C MET A 50 3.74 -7.83 7.54
N ASP A 51 4.85 -8.52 7.24
CA ASP A 51 5.04 -9.94 7.58
C ASP A 51 4.95 -10.22 9.09
N VAL A 52 5.28 -9.23 9.93
CA VAL A 52 5.08 -9.34 11.38
C VAL A 52 3.59 -9.24 11.72
N PHE A 53 2.84 -8.33 11.09
CA PHE A 53 1.39 -8.21 11.28
C PHE A 53 0.64 -9.45 10.76
N TYR A 54 1.11 -10.10 9.69
CA TYR A 54 0.53 -11.35 9.19
C TYR A 54 0.62 -12.53 10.16
N LYS A 55 1.39 -12.39 11.25
CA LYS A 55 1.34 -13.37 12.34
C LYS A 55 0.01 -13.35 13.08
N VAL A 56 -0.69 -12.22 13.12
CA VAL A 56 -1.99 -12.09 13.79
C VAL A 56 -3.04 -13.06 13.24
N PRO A 57 -3.41 -13.00 11.95
CA PRO A 57 -4.40 -13.95 11.40
C PRO A 57 -3.91 -15.41 11.38
N ARG A 58 -2.60 -15.65 11.51
CA ARG A 58 -2.00 -17.00 11.55
C ARG A 58 -1.80 -17.52 12.98
N SER A 59 -2.01 -16.68 13.98
CA SER A 59 -1.88 -17.06 15.39
C SER A 59 -3.05 -17.94 15.85
N ASN A 60 -2.87 -18.58 17.01
CA ASN A 60 -3.96 -19.31 17.65
C ASN A 60 -4.96 -18.32 18.25
N TYR A 61 -6.21 -18.43 17.83
CA TYR A 61 -7.32 -17.70 18.41
C TYR A 61 -8.51 -18.61 18.61
N GLN A 62 -9.34 -18.30 19.59
CA GLN A 62 -10.61 -18.98 19.80
C GLN A 62 -11.68 -18.34 18.92
N ARG A 63 -12.25 -19.10 18.00
CA ARG A 63 -13.39 -18.72 17.19
C ARG A 63 -14.66 -19.18 17.89
N ILE A 64 -15.48 -18.25 18.30
CA ILE A 64 -16.78 -18.50 18.89
C ILE A 64 -17.83 -18.10 17.85
N LEU A 65 -18.61 -19.08 17.41
CA LEU A 65 -19.73 -18.90 16.50
C LEU A 65 -20.83 -19.86 16.95
N GLU A 66 -21.83 -19.33 17.62
CA GLU A 66 -22.91 -20.09 18.21
C GLU A 66 -24.20 -19.27 18.27
N HIS A 67 -25.32 -19.93 18.22
CA HIS A 67 -26.62 -19.31 18.52
C HIS A 67 -27.08 -19.73 19.91
N LEU A 68 -27.81 -18.85 20.57
CA LEU A 68 -28.43 -19.12 21.85
C LEU A 68 -29.93 -19.35 21.67
N GLY A 69 -30.49 -20.34 22.35
CA GLY A 69 -31.93 -20.65 22.31
C GLY A 69 -32.30 -21.89 21.52
N ASP A 70 -33.57 -22.01 21.19
CA ASP A 70 -34.09 -23.16 20.42
C ASP A 70 -33.56 -23.20 19.01
N ASN A 71 -33.27 -24.38 18.50
CA ASN A 71 -32.65 -24.62 17.16
C ASN A 71 -31.25 -24.01 16.95
N SER A 72 -30.52 -23.73 18.02
CA SER A 72 -29.20 -23.10 17.99
C SER A 72 -28.21 -23.84 17.09
N GLU A 73 -28.09 -25.14 17.20
CA GLU A 73 -27.16 -25.96 16.38
C GLU A 73 -27.51 -25.89 14.89
N ARG A 74 -28.79 -25.94 14.54
CA ARG A 74 -29.25 -25.82 13.17
C ARG A 74 -28.93 -24.45 12.58
N MET A 75 -29.23 -23.36 13.32
CA MET A 75 -28.97 -22.00 12.86
C MET A 75 -27.46 -21.76 12.68
N THR A 76 -26.63 -22.28 13.59
CA THR A 76 -25.17 -22.19 13.46
C THR A 76 -24.68 -22.95 12.25
N ALA A 77 -25.14 -24.17 11.99
CA ALA A 77 -24.78 -24.94 10.81
C ALA A 77 -25.23 -24.27 9.50
N GLU A 78 -26.40 -23.67 9.48
CA GLU A 78 -26.91 -22.90 8.33
C GLU A 78 -26.06 -21.64 8.07
N LEU A 79 -25.66 -20.90 9.13
CA LEU A 79 -24.77 -19.75 8.99
C LEU A 79 -23.38 -20.16 8.47
N GLU A 80 -22.81 -21.25 9.02
CA GLU A 80 -21.55 -21.83 8.52
C GLU A 80 -21.65 -22.18 7.03
N ALA A 81 -22.76 -22.77 6.60
CA ALA A 81 -22.99 -23.09 5.19
C ALA A 81 -23.04 -21.85 4.31
N VAL A 82 -23.70 -20.77 4.76
CA VAL A 82 -23.72 -19.47 4.05
C VAL A 82 -22.31 -18.90 3.98
N MET A 83 -21.55 -18.92 5.08
CA MET A 83 -20.17 -18.39 5.13
C MET A 83 -19.17 -19.21 4.31
N SER A 84 -19.49 -20.45 3.93
CA SER A 84 -18.61 -21.29 3.10
C SER A 84 -18.73 -21.06 1.60
N THR A 85 -19.64 -20.21 1.14
CA THR A 85 -19.98 -20.03 -0.28
C THR A 85 -19.56 -18.70 -0.87
N PHE A 86 -18.47 -18.09 -0.37
CA PHE A 86 -17.98 -16.80 -0.88
C PHE A 86 -17.26 -16.95 -2.23
N TRP A 87 -17.47 -16.00 -3.12
CA TRP A 87 -16.87 -15.97 -4.44
C TRP A 87 -15.34 -15.78 -4.37
N GLY A 88 -14.60 -16.71 -5.02
CA GLY A 88 -13.14 -16.61 -5.19
C GLY A 88 -12.30 -16.99 -3.98
N VAL A 89 -12.92 -17.26 -2.82
CA VAL A 89 -12.28 -17.75 -1.60
C VAL A 89 -13.07 -18.90 -1.00
N ARG A 90 -12.40 -19.74 -0.22
CA ARG A 90 -13.03 -20.96 0.33
C ARG A 90 -14.11 -20.63 1.35
N ASN A 91 -13.89 -19.61 2.17
CA ASN A 91 -14.83 -19.20 3.20
C ASN A 91 -14.57 -17.75 3.64
N LEU A 92 -15.44 -17.18 4.46
CA LEU A 92 -15.33 -15.83 5.00
C LEU A 92 -14.05 -15.65 5.82
N ASP A 93 -13.65 -16.63 6.61
CA ASP A 93 -12.46 -16.53 7.46
C ASP A 93 -11.20 -16.31 6.62
N GLU A 94 -11.03 -17.09 5.54
CA GLU A 94 -9.92 -16.96 4.60
C GLU A 94 -9.95 -15.59 3.88
N TYR A 95 -11.14 -15.11 3.51
CA TYR A 95 -11.30 -13.79 2.90
C TYR A 95 -10.80 -12.68 3.83
N VAL A 96 -11.23 -12.66 5.09
CA VAL A 96 -10.79 -11.63 6.04
C VAL A 96 -9.30 -11.75 6.33
N GLN A 97 -8.78 -12.98 6.47
CA GLN A 97 -7.36 -13.23 6.72
C GLN A 97 -6.45 -12.72 5.60
N THR A 98 -6.89 -12.80 4.36
CA THR A 98 -6.05 -12.44 3.21
C THR A 98 -6.21 -10.99 2.79
N ARG A 99 -7.41 -10.44 2.84
CA ARG A 99 -7.74 -9.13 2.24
C ARG A 99 -7.68 -7.96 3.22
N TRP A 100 -8.15 -8.16 4.45
CA TRP A 100 -8.29 -7.06 5.41
C TRP A 100 -6.96 -6.38 5.74
N LEU A 101 -5.90 -7.14 6.00
CA LEU A 101 -4.60 -6.58 6.37
C LEU A 101 -3.92 -5.87 5.20
N GLU A 102 -4.07 -6.43 3.99
CA GLU A 102 -3.57 -5.81 2.76
C GLU A 102 -4.21 -4.42 2.55
N MET A 103 -5.52 -4.34 2.74
CA MET A 103 -6.25 -3.08 2.64
C MET A 103 -5.86 -2.08 3.73
N ASN A 104 -5.69 -2.54 4.98
CA ASN A 104 -5.17 -1.68 6.05
C ASN A 104 -3.79 -1.10 5.74
N ALA A 105 -2.94 -1.86 5.05
CA ALA A 105 -1.63 -1.38 4.66
C ALA A 105 -1.69 -0.32 3.56
N THR A 106 -2.62 -0.46 2.60
CA THR A 106 -2.64 0.37 1.38
C THR A 106 -3.68 1.48 1.42
N ASP A 107 -4.85 1.21 2.00
CA ASP A 107 -5.97 2.18 2.07
C ASP A 107 -6.82 1.99 3.34
N PRO A 108 -6.33 2.40 4.51
CA PRO A 108 -7.04 2.24 5.77
C PRO A 108 -8.35 3.06 5.85
N ASN A 109 -8.55 4.03 4.94
CA ASN A 109 -9.76 4.84 4.85
C ASN A 109 -10.80 4.28 3.86
N GLY A 110 -10.51 3.14 3.24
CA GLY A 110 -11.48 2.37 2.50
C GLY A 110 -12.51 1.72 3.40
N PHE A 111 -13.49 1.08 2.81
CA PHE A 111 -14.59 0.40 3.50
C PHE A 111 -14.66 -1.07 3.12
N VAL A 112 -15.03 -1.89 4.08
CA VAL A 112 -15.54 -3.23 3.82
C VAL A 112 -17.05 -3.16 3.78
N VAL A 113 -17.64 -3.77 2.75
CA VAL A 113 -19.08 -3.78 2.50
C VAL A 113 -19.55 -5.21 2.42
N VAL A 114 -20.75 -5.48 2.91
CA VAL A 114 -21.44 -6.75 2.69
C VAL A 114 -22.70 -6.46 1.91
N GLU A 115 -22.83 -7.10 0.76
CA GLU A 115 -24.05 -7.05 -0.06
C GLU A 115 -24.66 -8.43 -0.22
N PHE A 116 -25.84 -8.49 -0.77
CA PHE A 116 -26.46 -9.74 -1.18
C PHE A 116 -27.11 -9.55 -2.55
N LYS A 117 -27.18 -10.64 -3.33
CA LYS A 117 -27.94 -10.63 -4.55
C LYS A 117 -29.42 -10.78 -4.23
N PRO A 118 -30.30 -9.93 -4.80
CA PRO A 118 -31.72 -10.17 -4.77
C PRO A 118 -31.99 -11.58 -5.35
N PHE A 119 -32.88 -12.32 -4.73
CA PHE A 119 -33.21 -13.67 -5.17
C PHE A 119 -34.53 -13.68 -5.92
N ASP A 120 -34.57 -14.48 -7.00
CA ASP A 120 -35.74 -14.60 -7.86
C ASP A 120 -36.84 -15.47 -7.23
N ASN A 121 -36.54 -16.25 -6.20
CA ASN A 121 -37.44 -17.19 -5.57
C ASN A 121 -37.52 -17.01 -4.05
N GLN A 122 -38.72 -16.91 -3.50
CA GLN A 122 -38.99 -16.83 -2.05
C GLN A 122 -38.46 -18.03 -1.21
N ARG A 123 -37.94 -19.09 -1.85
CA ARG A 123 -37.38 -20.29 -1.19
C ARG A 123 -35.87 -20.27 -1.04
N GLU A 124 -35.18 -19.36 -1.72
CA GLU A 124 -33.74 -19.22 -1.61
C GLU A 124 -33.40 -18.18 -0.57
N ARG A 125 -32.43 -18.48 0.30
CA ARG A 125 -31.87 -17.49 1.19
C ARG A 125 -30.96 -16.52 0.45
N ALA A 126 -30.89 -15.30 0.91
CA ALA A 126 -29.91 -14.36 0.43
C ALA A 126 -28.50 -14.95 0.52
N LYS A 127 -27.69 -14.73 -0.50
CA LYS A 127 -26.26 -15.12 -0.52
C LYS A 127 -25.43 -13.84 -0.36
N PRO A 128 -25.11 -13.47 0.87
CA PRO A 128 -24.29 -12.29 1.12
C PRO A 128 -22.88 -12.51 0.58
N TYR A 129 -22.27 -11.43 0.11
CA TYR A 129 -20.88 -11.44 -0.33
C TYR A 129 -20.17 -10.17 0.15
N PRO A 130 -18.94 -10.31 0.66
CA PRO A 130 -18.13 -9.16 1.02
C PRO A 130 -17.37 -8.63 -0.19
N TYR A 131 -17.10 -7.33 -0.17
CA TYR A 131 -16.13 -6.70 -1.06
C TYR A 131 -15.52 -5.46 -0.42
N GLU A 132 -14.43 -4.98 -0.98
CA GLU A 132 -13.75 -3.80 -0.52
C GLU A 132 -14.09 -2.61 -1.42
N VAL A 133 -14.23 -1.46 -0.79
CA VAL A 133 -14.41 -0.16 -1.42
C VAL A 133 -13.21 0.70 -1.05
N THR A 134 -12.50 1.18 -2.05
CA THR A 134 -11.36 2.08 -1.82
C THR A 134 -11.83 3.47 -1.38
N SER A 135 -10.97 4.21 -0.70
CA SER A 135 -11.25 5.60 -0.32
C SER A 135 -11.51 6.53 -1.53
N HIS A 136 -11.07 6.13 -2.73
CA HIS A 136 -11.36 6.84 -3.98
C HIS A 136 -12.78 6.56 -4.52
N GLU A 137 -13.30 5.39 -4.25
CA GLU A 137 -14.66 4.98 -4.64
C GLU A 137 -15.70 5.47 -3.65
N ALA A 138 -15.33 5.61 -2.36
CA ALA A 138 -16.17 6.17 -1.32
C ALA A 138 -16.26 7.70 -1.46
N VAL A 139 -17.29 8.19 -2.16
CA VAL A 139 -17.42 9.62 -2.52
C VAL A 139 -18.02 10.47 -1.42
N ASP A 140 -18.86 9.87 -0.57
CA ASP A 140 -19.50 10.58 0.55
C ASP A 140 -19.90 9.59 1.65
N TYR A 141 -19.76 10.01 2.91
CA TYR A 141 -20.18 9.24 4.06
C TYR A 141 -20.36 10.15 5.28
N LYS A 142 -21.16 9.70 6.24
CA LYS A 142 -21.42 10.45 7.47
C LYS A 142 -21.38 9.56 8.69
N TYR A 143 -20.68 10.01 9.73
CA TYR A 143 -20.74 9.44 11.06
C TYR A 143 -21.53 10.33 12.01
N GLU A 144 -22.39 9.72 12.83
CA GLU A 144 -22.99 10.34 14.00
C GLU A 144 -22.72 9.44 15.22
N ASN A 145 -22.18 10.01 16.28
CA ASN A 145 -21.81 9.25 17.50
C ASN A 145 -20.95 7.99 17.21
N ASN A 146 -20.00 8.10 16.28
CA ASN A 146 -19.16 6.99 15.81
C ASN A 146 -19.90 5.86 15.05
N VAL A 147 -21.17 6.06 14.70
CA VAL A 147 -21.96 5.14 13.88
C VAL A 147 -22.08 5.68 12.46
N LEU A 148 -21.75 4.85 11.49
CA LEU A 148 -21.92 5.18 10.07
C LEU A 148 -23.41 5.29 9.75
N GLN A 149 -23.84 6.45 9.24
CA GLN A 149 -25.22 6.73 8.89
C GLN A 149 -25.53 6.39 7.44
N TYR A 150 -24.61 6.67 6.56
CA TYR A 150 -24.65 6.27 5.16
C TYR A 150 -23.25 6.23 4.56
N LEU A 151 -23.15 5.52 3.45
CA LEU A 151 -21.98 5.48 2.58
C LEU A 151 -22.42 5.56 1.12
N THR A 152 -21.85 6.49 0.37
CA THR A 152 -22.05 6.59 -1.09
C THR A 152 -20.79 6.15 -1.80
N VAL A 153 -20.94 5.16 -2.67
CA VAL A 153 -19.84 4.56 -3.43
C VAL A 153 -20.05 4.80 -4.90
N LYS A 154 -19.03 5.23 -5.60
CA LYS A 154 -19.02 5.30 -7.06
C LYS A 154 -18.79 3.91 -7.62
N THR A 155 -19.78 3.36 -8.31
CA THR A 155 -19.69 2.03 -8.92
C THR A 155 -19.26 2.16 -10.37
N SER A 156 -18.18 1.46 -10.75
CA SER A 156 -17.65 1.46 -12.12
C SER A 156 -18.44 0.59 -13.10
N PHE A 157 -19.52 -0.04 -12.67
CA PHE A 157 -20.36 -0.87 -13.53
C PHE A 157 -21.29 -0.01 -14.38
N SER A 158 -20.82 0.41 -15.55
CA SER A 158 -21.72 0.71 -16.65
C SER A 158 -22.32 -0.62 -17.13
N LEU A 159 -23.56 -0.90 -16.74
CA LEU A 159 -24.35 -1.90 -17.43
C LEU A 159 -24.41 -1.48 -18.91
N PRO A 160 -24.11 -2.37 -19.88
CA PRO A 160 -24.22 -2.06 -21.29
C PRO A 160 -25.72 -1.96 -21.66
N ILE A 161 -26.33 -0.84 -21.36
CA ILE A 161 -27.64 -0.50 -21.88
C ILE A 161 -27.42 0.22 -23.21
N ASN A 162 -27.68 -0.50 -24.28
CA ASN A 162 -27.82 -0.03 -25.66
C ASN A 162 -26.95 1.18 -26.05
N GLN A 163 -25.91 0.85 -26.78
CA GLN A 163 -24.98 1.72 -27.50
C GLN A 163 -25.61 2.91 -28.25
N LYS A 164 -26.01 3.94 -27.54
CA LYS A 164 -26.00 5.29 -28.07
C LYS A 164 -25.03 6.10 -27.26
N LYS A 165 -24.15 6.81 -27.94
CA LYS A 165 -23.08 7.68 -27.42
C LYS A 165 -23.62 8.91 -26.66
N ASP A 166 -24.62 8.76 -25.84
CA ASP A 166 -25.05 9.78 -24.92
C ASP A 166 -24.21 9.62 -23.65
N LYS A 167 -23.72 10.71 -23.11
CA LYS A 167 -22.91 10.78 -21.88
C LYS A 167 -23.65 10.01 -20.78
N VAL A 168 -23.29 8.75 -20.62
CA VAL A 168 -23.77 7.95 -19.49
C VAL A 168 -23.09 8.53 -18.26
N GLY A 169 -23.88 9.08 -17.36
CA GLY A 169 -23.37 9.57 -16.08
C GLY A 169 -22.83 8.44 -15.22
N ASP A 170 -22.06 8.79 -14.22
CA ASP A 170 -21.51 7.83 -13.27
C ASP A 170 -22.62 7.13 -12.47
N ASN A 171 -22.40 5.88 -12.10
CA ASN A 171 -23.30 5.12 -11.24
C ASN A 171 -22.81 5.13 -9.80
N TYR A 172 -23.74 5.15 -8.86
CA TYR A 172 -23.46 5.19 -7.43
C TYR A 172 -24.32 4.18 -6.68
N ALA A 173 -23.81 3.61 -5.62
CA ALA A 173 -24.55 2.87 -4.62
C ALA A 173 -24.59 3.68 -3.32
N LEU A 174 -25.77 3.93 -2.79
CA LEU A 174 -25.99 4.60 -1.51
C LEU A 174 -26.45 3.56 -0.48
N TYR A 175 -25.57 3.23 0.44
CA TYR A 175 -25.85 2.30 1.53
C TYR A 175 -26.47 3.05 2.70
N LEU A 176 -27.70 2.67 3.06
CA LEU A 176 -28.44 3.18 4.21
C LEU A 176 -28.62 2.09 5.26
N GLN A 177 -29.27 2.40 6.37
CA GLN A 177 -29.46 1.46 7.48
C GLN A 177 -30.42 0.30 7.14
N ASN A 178 -31.39 0.52 6.25
CA ASN A 178 -32.45 -0.43 5.93
C ASN A 178 -32.57 -0.76 4.45
N GLU A 179 -31.86 -0.06 3.59
CA GLU A 179 -31.90 -0.27 2.14
C GLU A 179 -30.60 0.18 1.47
N THR A 180 -30.34 -0.38 0.32
CA THR A 180 -29.31 0.08 -0.61
C THR A 180 -29.97 0.65 -1.86
N LEU A 181 -29.60 1.88 -2.24
CA LEU A 181 -30.14 2.58 -3.40
C LEU A 181 -29.09 2.65 -4.50
N ASN A 182 -29.44 2.15 -5.67
CA ASN A 182 -28.62 2.30 -6.87
C ASN A 182 -29.05 3.56 -7.64
N LEU A 183 -28.09 4.45 -7.84
CA LEU A 183 -28.31 5.78 -8.41
C LEU A 183 -27.49 5.96 -9.70
N GLN A 184 -28.04 6.63 -10.67
CA GLN A 184 -27.36 7.02 -11.90
C GLN A 184 -27.33 8.55 -12.00
N GLU A 185 -26.17 9.15 -12.17
CA GLU A 185 -26.03 10.57 -12.44
C GLU A 185 -26.56 10.88 -13.85
N ILE A 186 -27.42 11.87 -13.96
CA ILE A 186 -28.05 12.28 -15.23
C ILE A 186 -27.85 13.78 -15.46
N ASP A 187 -28.03 14.21 -16.71
CA ASP A 187 -27.96 15.63 -17.04
C ASP A 187 -29.16 16.36 -16.40
N PRO A 188 -28.95 17.39 -15.57
CA PRO A 188 -30.04 18.19 -14.98
C PRO A 188 -31.02 18.75 -16.00
N ALA A 189 -30.57 19.01 -17.22
CA ALA A 189 -31.43 19.53 -18.30
C ALA A 189 -32.51 18.52 -18.77
N THR A 190 -32.37 17.25 -18.44
CA THR A 190 -33.34 16.20 -18.79
C THR A 190 -34.54 16.13 -17.85
N VAL A 191 -34.44 16.80 -16.66
CA VAL A 191 -35.48 16.77 -15.64
C VAL A 191 -36.27 18.07 -15.67
N THR A 192 -37.57 17.96 -15.96
CA THR A 192 -38.50 19.10 -16.04
C THR A 192 -39.18 19.45 -14.72
N THR A 193 -39.06 18.57 -13.72
CA THR A 193 -39.71 18.72 -12.41
C THR A 193 -38.80 19.53 -11.46
N SER A 194 -39.40 20.39 -10.63
CA SER A 194 -38.69 21.09 -9.59
C SER A 194 -38.19 20.10 -8.51
N LEU A 195 -36.88 19.96 -8.36
CA LEU A 195 -36.25 19.07 -7.37
C LEU A 195 -35.95 19.85 -6.09
N ILE A 196 -36.02 19.14 -4.95
CA ILE A 196 -35.68 19.66 -3.64
C ILE A 196 -34.32 19.07 -3.26
N GLU A 197 -33.41 19.90 -2.78
CA GLU A 197 -32.06 19.48 -2.38
C GLU A 197 -32.13 18.39 -1.29
N ASN A 198 -31.41 17.30 -1.50
CA ASN A 198 -31.30 16.13 -0.61
C ASN A 198 -32.63 15.42 -0.29
N GLN A 199 -33.60 15.48 -1.21
CA GLN A 199 -34.86 14.74 -1.12
C GLN A 199 -35.15 13.99 -2.41
N PHE A 200 -35.68 12.77 -2.27
CA PHE A 200 -36.22 12.03 -3.42
C PHE A 200 -37.55 12.60 -3.83
N VAL A 201 -37.65 13.02 -5.08
CA VAL A 201 -38.86 13.55 -5.66
C VAL A 201 -39.43 12.53 -6.68
N PRO A 202 -40.60 11.94 -6.42
CA PRO A 202 -41.26 11.03 -7.36
C PRO A 202 -41.78 11.79 -8.54
N THR A 203 -41.62 11.24 -9.73
CA THR A 203 -42.16 11.74 -11.01
C THR A 203 -42.85 10.61 -11.76
N GLU A 204 -43.51 10.91 -12.88
CA GLU A 204 -44.08 9.86 -13.74
C GLU A 204 -43.04 8.86 -14.30
N ASN A 205 -41.79 9.29 -14.43
CA ASN A 205 -40.70 8.50 -15.00
C ASN A 205 -39.79 7.82 -13.95
N GLY A 206 -40.06 8.00 -12.64
CA GLY A 206 -39.27 7.42 -11.55
C GLY A 206 -38.96 8.43 -10.45
N GLN A 207 -37.97 8.12 -9.63
CA GLN A 207 -37.55 8.98 -8.51
C GLN A 207 -36.22 9.64 -8.79
N TYR A 208 -36.12 10.92 -8.48
CA TYR A 208 -34.92 11.72 -8.68
C TYR A 208 -34.46 12.34 -7.37
N LEU A 209 -33.15 12.40 -7.21
CA LEU A 209 -32.46 13.04 -6.08
C LEU A 209 -31.61 14.20 -6.60
N LEU A 210 -31.78 15.38 -6.04
CA LEU A 210 -30.85 16.49 -6.25
C LEU A 210 -29.89 16.55 -5.05
N SER A 211 -28.60 16.45 -5.29
CA SER A 211 -27.59 16.63 -4.25
C SER A 211 -26.33 17.29 -4.84
N ASN A 212 -25.83 18.32 -4.15
CA ASN A 212 -24.63 19.06 -4.58
C ASN A 212 -24.70 19.56 -6.04
N LYS A 213 -25.87 20.07 -6.46
CA LYS A 213 -26.17 20.54 -7.84
C LYS A 213 -26.10 19.44 -8.92
N ARG A 214 -26.03 18.18 -8.55
CA ARG A 214 -26.10 17.04 -9.45
C ARG A 214 -27.44 16.34 -9.29
N VAL A 215 -27.93 15.76 -10.37
CA VAL A 215 -29.20 15.04 -10.37
C VAL A 215 -28.93 13.56 -10.56
N TYR A 216 -29.55 12.77 -9.72
CA TYR A 216 -29.43 11.32 -9.73
C TYR A 216 -30.83 10.71 -9.97
N PHE A 217 -30.85 9.70 -10.80
CA PHE A 217 -32.02 8.87 -11.03
C PHE A 217 -31.91 7.58 -10.21
N LEU A 218 -32.95 7.25 -9.45
CA LEU A 218 -33.02 5.99 -8.70
C LEU A 218 -33.32 4.84 -9.67
N THR A 219 -32.33 3.99 -9.89
CA THR A 219 -32.49 2.82 -10.77
C THR A 219 -33.06 1.61 -10.03
N GLU A 220 -32.68 1.44 -8.77
CA GLU A 220 -33.11 0.30 -7.96
C GLU A 220 -33.06 0.63 -6.47
N SER A 221 -34.01 0.10 -5.69
CA SER A 221 -33.96 0.10 -4.22
C SER A 221 -34.00 -1.34 -3.73
N ILE A 222 -33.02 -1.72 -2.93
CA ILE A 222 -32.85 -3.08 -2.39
C ILE A 222 -33.01 -2.99 -0.85
N PRO A 223 -34.22 -3.28 -0.31
CA PRO A 223 -34.44 -3.27 1.13
C PRO A 223 -33.75 -4.46 1.78
N HIS A 224 -33.10 -4.25 2.92
CA HIS A 224 -32.41 -5.30 3.69
C HIS A 224 -32.76 -5.33 5.18
N ASN A 225 -33.35 -4.29 5.74
CA ASN A 225 -33.81 -4.23 7.13
C ASN A 225 -32.77 -4.60 8.21
N ALA A 226 -31.48 -4.44 7.92
CA ALA A 226 -30.39 -4.79 8.85
C ALA A 226 -30.27 -3.84 10.05
N GLY A 227 -30.95 -2.69 10.00
CA GLY A 227 -30.92 -1.67 11.06
C GLY A 227 -29.58 -0.96 11.22
N ARG A 228 -28.64 -1.21 10.31
CA ARG A 228 -27.33 -0.58 10.23
C ARG A 228 -26.83 -0.53 8.79
N VAL A 229 -25.94 0.41 8.50
CA VAL A 229 -25.30 0.47 7.19
C VAL A 229 -24.43 -0.77 6.99
N PRO A 230 -24.55 -1.51 5.86
CA PRO A 230 -23.80 -2.74 5.62
C PRO A 230 -22.35 -2.46 5.21
N ALA A 231 -21.75 -1.45 5.80
CA ALA A 231 -20.39 -1.02 5.55
C ALA A 231 -19.68 -0.64 6.86
N LYS A 232 -18.37 -0.86 6.89
CA LYS A 232 -17.49 -0.50 7.98
C LYS A 232 -16.15 -0.02 7.44
N PRO A 233 -15.50 1.00 8.06
CA PRO A 233 -14.13 1.36 7.69
C PRO A 233 -13.17 0.19 7.93
N VAL A 234 -12.21 0.03 7.03
CA VAL A 234 -11.17 -1.00 7.10
C VAL A 234 -10.21 -0.74 8.24
N GLY A 235 -9.84 0.54 8.43
CA GLY A 235 -8.80 0.96 9.36
C GLY A 235 -9.14 0.66 10.82
N TYR A 236 -8.13 0.29 11.60
CA TYR A 236 -8.23 0.09 13.05
C TYR A 236 -7.41 1.11 13.85
N LEU A 237 -6.37 1.70 13.25
CA LEU A 237 -5.58 2.77 13.87
C LEU A 237 -6.15 4.12 13.47
N ARG A 238 -6.64 4.87 14.45
CA ARG A 238 -7.19 6.21 14.22
C ARG A 238 -6.08 7.24 14.19
N ASP A 239 -6.17 8.17 13.26
CA ASP A 239 -5.29 9.33 13.20
C ASP A 239 -5.63 10.29 14.34
N ALA A 240 -4.65 10.58 15.19
CA ALA A 240 -4.82 11.51 16.31
C ALA A 240 -5.05 12.97 15.86
N TRP A 241 -4.56 13.34 14.67
CA TRP A 241 -4.62 14.71 14.14
C TRP A 241 -5.99 15.07 13.56
N THR A 242 -6.80 14.10 13.17
CA THR A 242 -8.11 14.31 12.54
C THR A 242 -9.28 14.06 13.49
N ASN A 243 -9.07 14.19 14.81
CA ASN A 243 -10.07 13.84 15.84
C ASN A 243 -10.61 12.40 15.68
N GLY A 244 -9.80 11.49 15.14
CA GLY A 244 -10.15 10.10 14.95
C GLY A 244 -11.16 9.84 13.83
N GLN A 245 -11.35 10.77 12.91
CA GLN A 245 -12.25 10.61 11.75
C GLN A 245 -11.60 9.82 10.61
N THR A 246 -10.27 9.86 10.52
CA THR A 246 -9.50 9.12 9.53
C THR A 246 -8.65 8.04 10.20
N PHE A 247 -8.20 7.10 9.38
CA PHE A 247 -7.37 5.98 9.80
C PHE A 247 -6.01 6.06 9.11
N VAL A 248 -5.00 5.52 9.77
CA VAL A 248 -3.64 5.43 9.24
C VAL A 248 -3.21 3.98 9.09
N SER A 249 -2.26 3.76 8.19
CA SER A 249 -1.68 2.42 7.97
C SER A 249 -0.95 1.92 9.22
N PRO A 250 -0.89 0.58 9.43
CA PRO A 250 -0.11 -0.02 10.53
C PRO A 250 1.35 0.42 10.59
N TYR A 251 1.94 0.84 9.47
CA TYR A 251 3.32 1.33 9.40
C TYR A 251 3.45 2.84 9.21
N ASP A 252 2.39 3.61 9.46
CA ASP A 252 2.38 5.07 9.26
C ASP A 252 3.53 5.78 9.99
N SER A 253 3.81 5.37 11.23
CA SER A 253 4.92 5.90 12.02
C SER A 253 6.29 5.77 11.34
N ALA A 254 6.46 4.80 10.43
CA ALA A 254 7.68 4.60 9.66
C ALA A 254 7.73 5.40 8.35
N VAL A 255 6.62 6.01 7.90
CA VAL A 255 6.55 6.72 6.62
C VAL A 255 7.64 7.77 6.45
N PRO A 256 7.93 8.65 7.44
CA PRO A 256 9.02 9.62 7.31
C PRO A 256 10.39 8.97 7.06
N LEU A 257 10.68 7.83 7.72
CA LEU A 257 11.93 7.09 7.54
C LEU A 257 11.96 6.39 6.18
N LEU A 258 10.84 5.81 5.75
CA LEU A 258 10.69 5.19 4.42
C LEU A 258 10.93 6.21 3.31
N LEU A 259 10.32 7.39 3.38
CA LEU A 259 10.54 8.47 2.41
C LEU A 259 12.00 8.93 2.37
N LYS A 260 12.62 9.06 3.54
CA LYS A 260 14.04 9.39 3.64
C LYS A 260 14.92 8.30 3.02
N SER A 261 14.56 7.03 3.22
CA SER A 261 15.31 5.90 2.65
C SER A 261 15.24 5.87 1.13
N VAL A 262 14.12 6.27 0.50
CA VAL A 262 14.01 6.41 -0.97
C VAL A 262 15.11 7.31 -1.51
N LYS A 263 15.31 8.47 -0.90
CA LYS A 263 16.33 9.44 -1.32
C LYS A 263 17.75 8.90 -1.09
N VAL A 264 18.05 8.51 0.16
CA VAL A 264 19.41 8.14 0.56
C VAL A 264 19.89 6.88 -0.14
N ASN A 265 18.99 5.91 -0.36
CA ASN A 265 19.32 4.71 -1.13
C ASN A 265 19.66 5.03 -2.58
N SER A 266 18.89 5.91 -3.24
CA SER A 266 19.20 6.36 -4.59
C SER A 266 20.55 7.07 -4.67
N GLU A 267 20.89 7.89 -3.68
CA GLU A 267 22.21 8.55 -3.61
C GLU A 267 23.35 7.53 -3.44
N LEU A 268 23.13 6.51 -2.60
CA LEU A 268 24.09 5.42 -2.40
C LEU A 268 24.30 4.61 -3.69
N ASP A 269 23.23 4.23 -4.38
CA ASP A 269 23.28 3.45 -5.62
C ASP A 269 24.08 4.18 -6.71
N ILE A 270 23.89 5.50 -6.84
CA ILE A 270 24.68 6.33 -7.77
C ILE A 270 26.13 6.38 -7.34
N THR A 271 26.39 6.63 -6.06
CA THR A 271 27.75 6.69 -5.52
C THR A 271 28.47 5.36 -5.77
N MET A 272 27.80 4.24 -5.49
CA MET A 272 28.36 2.91 -5.74
C MET A 272 28.62 2.68 -7.23
N SER A 273 27.69 3.06 -8.10
CA SER A 273 27.85 2.94 -9.55
C SER A 273 29.06 3.74 -10.05
N GLN A 274 29.24 4.95 -9.57
CA GLN A 274 30.38 5.80 -9.93
C GLN A 274 31.70 5.27 -9.40
N GLN A 275 31.70 4.58 -8.23
CA GLN A 275 32.89 4.00 -7.63
C GLN A 275 33.34 2.70 -8.29
N VAL A 276 32.39 1.86 -8.73
CA VAL A 276 32.66 0.56 -9.37
C VAL A 276 33.30 0.74 -10.74
N PHE A 277 33.05 1.86 -11.41
CA PHE A 277 33.64 2.18 -12.70
C PHE A 277 34.67 3.31 -12.58
N PRO A 278 35.91 3.01 -12.18
CA PRO A 278 36.95 4.03 -12.06
C PRO A 278 37.21 4.67 -13.41
N HIS A 279 37.12 5.99 -13.47
CA HIS A 279 37.50 6.74 -14.67
C HIS A 279 39.01 6.52 -14.94
N ARG A 280 39.32 5.95 -16.06
CA ARG A 280 40.70 5.86 -16.55
C ARG A 280 41.05 7.20 -17.20
N LEU A 281 41.97 7.95 -16.62
CA LEU A 281 42.51 9.17 -17.20
C LEU A 281 43.74 8.82 -17.99
N GLN A 282 43.74 9.10 -19.29
CA GLN A 282 44.82 8.80 -20.22
C GLN A 282 44.94 9.92 -21.24
N TYR A 283 46.14 10.17 -21.75
CA TYR A 283 46.29 11.09 -22.88
C TYR A 283 45.48 10.63 -24.07
N MET A 284 44.66 11.51 -24.62
CA MET A 284 43.79 11.19 -25.73
C MET A 284 44.60 11.15 -27.04
N PRO A 285 44.59 10.02 -27.75
CA PRO A 285 45.22 9.98 -29.08
C PRO A 285 44.48 10.91 -30.03
N VAL A 286 45.24 11.67 -30.80
CA VAL A 286 44.71 12.52 -31.87
C VAL A 286 43.99 11.62 -32.89
N CYS A 287 42.87 12.07 -33.41
CA CYS A 287 42.16 11.34 -34.45
C CYS A 287 43.09 10.97 -35.62
N LYS A 288 43.13 9.68 -35.95
CA LYS A 288 44.04 9.15 -36.99
C LYS A 288 43.43 9.17 -38.40
N ALA A 289 42.24 9.71 -38.57
CA ALA A 289 41.61 9.82 -39.88
C ALA A 289 42.40 10.77 -40.77
N ASP A 290 42.70 10.31 -42.01
CA ASP A 290 43.41 11.12 -42.97
C ASP A 290 42.73 12.47 -43.22
N GLY A 291 43.52 13.53 -43.14
CA GLY A 291 43.05 14.91 -43.31
C GLY A 291 42.30 15.48 -42.11
N CYS A 292 42.22 14.81 -40.97
CA CYS A 292 41.59 15.35 -39.75
C CYS A 292 42.54 16.28 -38.99
N HIS A 293 42.27 17.58 -39.00
CA HIS A 293 42.95 18.55 -38.17
C HIS A 293 42.00 19.07 -37.08
N LYS A 294 42.23 18.65 -35.82
CA LYS A 294 41.42 19.05 -34.64
C LYS A 294 39.89 18.90 -34.85
N GLY A 295 39.49 17.80 -35.49
CA GLY A 295 38.06 17.49 -35.68
C GLY A 295 37.48 17.99 -37.01
N ARG A 296 38.27 18.71 -37.83
CA ARG A 296 37.82 19.21 -39.14
C ARG A 296 38.69 18.62 -40.25
N LEU A 297 38.09 18.37 -41.39
CA LEU A 297 38.78 17.99 -42.63
C LEU A 297 39.39 19.22 -43.27
N ALA A 298 40.44 19.07 -44.08
CA ALA A 298 41.12 20.14 -44.79
C ALA A 298 40.16 21.02 -45.63
N GLU A 299 39.06 20.46 -46.09
CA GLU A 299 38.00 21.11 -46.86
C GLU A 299 36.95 21.85 -45.98
N GLY A 300 37.17 21.95 -44.65
CA GLY A 300 36.29 22.70 -43.70
C GLY A 300 35.14 21.87 -43.14
N GLY A 301 34.92 20.61 -43.54
CA GLY A 301 33.89 19.72 -43.04
C GLY A 301 34.24 19.13 -41.66
N ILE A 302 33.23 18.68 -40.90
CA ILE A 302 33.41 17.93 -39.67
C ILE A 302 33.96 16.53 -39.99
N CYS A 303 35.01 16.10 -39.29
CA CYS A 303 35.57 14.77 -39.47
C CYS A 303 34.53 13.71 -39.01
N GLY A 304 34.17 12.81 -39.94
CA GLY A 304 33.18 11.76 -39.68
C GLY A 304 33.62 10.72 -38.64
N SER A 305 34.95 10.53 -38.49
CA SER A 305 35.52 9.58 -37.54
C SER A 305 35.44 10.07 -36.10
N CYS A 306 35.88 11.30 -35.84
CA CYS A 306 35.87 11.87 -34.49
C CYS A 306 34.68 12.80 -34.23
N LYS A 307 33.76 12.97 -35.16
CA LYS A 307 32.57 13.81 -35.08
C LYS A 307 32.85 15.26 -34.58
N GLY A 308 33.99 15.77 -34.99
CA GLY A 308 34.39 17.15 -34.70
C GLY A 308 35.18 17.33 -33.40
N THR A 309 35.43 16.32 -32.63
CA THR A 309 36.17 16.40 -31.35
C THR A 309 37.68 16.51 -31.53
N GLY A 310 38.21 16.03 -32.69
CA GLY A 310 39.65 15.93 -32.93
C GLY A 310 40.32 14.74 -32.25
N HIS A 311 39.59 13.97 -31.50
CA HIS A 311 40.04 12.85 -30.69
C HIS A 311 39.11 11.65 -30.88
N ASP A 312 39.56 10.45 -30.56
CA ASP A 312 38.71 9.28 -30.54
C ASP A 312 37.64 9.43 -29.43
N SER A 313 36.37 9.18 -29.78
CA SER A 313 35.25 9.42 -28.86
C SER A 313 35.14 8.33 -27.83
N ILE A 314 34.91 8.75 -26.58
CA ILE A 314 34.57 7.87 -25.45
C ILE A 314 33.06 7.70 -25.47
N THR A 315 32.58 6.44 -25.52
CA THR A 315 31.16 6.12 -25.66
C THR A 315 30.63 5.16 -24.62
N SER A 316 31.49 4.61 -23.74
CA SER A 316 31.11 3.60 -22.77
C SER A 316 31.80 3.82 -21.39
N ALA A 317 31.23 3.23 -20.35
CA ALA A 317 31.85 3.22 -19.03
C ALA A 317 33.18 2.44 -18.99
N MET A 318 33.46 1.66 -20.03
CA MET A 318 34.73 0.94 -20.23
C MET A 318 35.77 1.79 -21.00
N ASP A 319 35.38 2.95 -21.47
CA ASP A 319 36.26 3.82 -22.24
C ASP A 319 37.26 4.52 -21.33
N ILE A 320 38.38 4.90 -21.93
CA ILE A 320 39.48 5.56 -21.25
C ILE A 320 39.41 7.06 -21.57
N ILE A 321 39.55 7.90 -20.54
CA ILE A 321 39.64 9.34 -20.72
C ILE A 321 41.07 9.66 -21.17
N TYR A 322 41.20 10.21 -22.37
CA TYR A 322 42.49 10.56 -22.95
C TYR A 322 42.79 12.05 -22.76
N PHE A 323 44.03 12.36 -22.43
CA PHE A 323 44.57 13.71 -22.44
C PHE A 323 45.41 13.95 -23.69
N THR A 324 45.44 15.19 -24.17
CA THR A 324 46.28 15.60 -25.29
C THR A 324 47.76 15.48 -24.89
N MET A 325 48.58 14.88 -25.76
CA MET A 325 50.01 14.77 -25.50
C MET A 325 50.64 16.15 -25.41
N PRO A 326 51.37 16.49 -24.32
CA PRO A 326 52.01 17.80 -24.20
C PRO A 326 53.05 18.00 -25.30
N ARG A 327 53.16 19.25 -25.81
CA ARG A 327 54.14 19.58 -26.85
C ARG A 327 55.48 19.95 -26.27
N ASP A 328 55.51 20.51 -25.04
CA ASP A 328 56.66 20.92 -24.32
C ASP A 328 56.85 20.18 -23.02
N ALA A 329 58.08 20.02 -22.55
CA ALA A 329 58.40 19.35 -21.31
C ALA A 329 57.80 20.03 -20.06
N ALA A 330 57.50 21.34 -20.16
CA ALA A 330 56.87 22.11 -19.11
C ALA A 330 55.37 21.80 -18.96
N ASP A 331 54.73 21.25 -20.01
CA ASP A 331 53.32 20.93 -20.03
C ASP A 331 53.06 19.44 -19.64
N ILE A 332 54.08 18.71 -19.24
CA ILE A 332 53.98 17.33 -18.79
C ILE A 332 53.20 17.32 -17.49
N ILE A 333 51.97 16.91 -17.56
CA ILE A 333 51.14 16.66 -16.41
C ILE A 333 51.58 15.37 -15.74
N ASP A 334 51.95 15.43 -14.48
CA ASP A 334 52.31 14.27 -13.68
C ASP A 334 51.08 13.33 -13.59
N LEU A 335 51.13 12.21 -14.33
CA LEU A 335 50.01 11.25 -14.39
C LEU A 335 49.72 10.65 -13.02
N GLU A 336 50.70 10.57 -12.12
CA GLU A 336 50.45 10.11 -10.76
C GLU A 336 49.62 11.14 -9.95
N LYS A 337 49.72 12.42 -10.27
CA LYS A 337 48.87 13.48 -9.69
C LYS A 337 47.53 13.62 -10.36
N ILE A 338 47.38 13.18 -11.62
CA ILE A 338 46.12 13.19 -12.35
C ILE A 338 45.28 11.95 -12.03
N LEU A 339 45.93 10.84 -11.79
CA LEU A 339 45.29 9.57 -11.37
C LEU A 339 44.90 9.59 -9.89
N VAL A 340 44.53 10.77 -9.36
CA VAL A 340 43.86 10.82 -8.09
C VAL A 340 42.44 10.38 -8.31
N PHE A 341 42.14 9.13 -8.00
CA PHE A 341 40.77 8.67 -7.77
C PHE A 341 40.18 9.53 -6.66
N LYS A 342 39.59 10.66 -7.02
CA LYS A 342 38.75 11.44 -6.10
C LYS A 342 37.35 10.82 -6.09
N GLY A 343 37.26 9.57 -5.70
CA GLY A 343 36.05 9.02 -5.18
C GLY A 343 35.81 9.60 -3.78
N PRO A 344 34.58 9.62 -3.28
CA PRO A 344 34.36 9.87 -1.87
C PRO A 344 35.24 8.90 -1.06
N PRO A 345 35.78 9.33 0.08
CA PRO A 345 36.53 8.42 0.95
C PRO A 345 35.69 7.17 1.24
N ILE A 346 36.32 5.99 1.26
CA ILE A 346 35.62 4.72 1.55
C ILE A 346 34.77 4.84 2.82
N GLU A 347 35.24 5.58 3.80
CA GLU A 347 34.54 5.88 5.05
C GLU A 347 33.19 6.57 4.83
N VAL A 348 33.09 7.48 3.86
CA VAL A 348 31.82 8.15 3.52
C VAL A 348 30.83 7.17 2.88
N VAL A 349 31.29 6.31 2.00
CA VAL A 349 30.44 5.27 1.37
C VAL A 349 29.98 4.25 2.42
N GLN A 350 30.88 3.85 3.33
CA GLN A 350 30.54 2.95 4.42
C GLN A 350 29.50 3.61 5.34
N PHE A 351 29.70 4.87 5.72
CA PHE A 351 28.74 5.63 6.51
C PHE A 351 27.36 5.69 5.83
N GLN A 352 27.30 5.98 4.51
CA GLN A 352 26.02 5.99 3.79
C GLN A 352 25.34 4.63 3.80
N LYS A 353 26.10 3.55 3.59
CA LYS A 353 25.58 2.18 3.63
C LYS A 353 25.03 1.83 5.03
N ASP A 354 25.79 2.15 6.07
CA ASP A 354 25.37 1.91 7.44
C ASP A 354 24.12 2.72 7.78
N TYR A 355 24.09 3.99 7.34
CA TYR A 355 22.93 4.85 7.52
C TYR A 355 21.66 4.34 6.83
N VAL A 356 21.74 3.83 5.59
CA VAL A 356 20.60 3.18 4.92
C VAL A 356 20.12 1.98 5.71
N THR A 357 21.07 1.20 6.24
CA THR A 357 20.74 0.02 7.05
C THR A 357 20.08 0.40 8.37
N ASP A 358 20.55 1.47 9.02
CA ASP A 358 19.96 1.97 10.25
C ASP A 358 18.56 2.56 10.01
N LEU A 359 18.35 3.27 8.90
CA LEU A 359 17.03 3.74 8.51
C LEU A 359 16.03 2.58 8.32
N THR A 360 16.47 1.51 7.65
CA THR A 360 15.59 0.35 7.40
C THR A 360 15.28 -0.44 8.69
N ALA A 361 16.25 -0.57 9.58
CA ALA A 361 16.03 -1.15 10.91
C ALA A 361 15.15 -0.25 11.77
N GLY A 362 15.39 1.07 11.74
CA GLY A 362 14.61 2.08 12.43
C GLY A 362 13.13 2.08 12.04
N CYS A 363 12.79 1.77 10.78
CA CYS A 363 11.41 1.63 10.35
C CYS A 363 10.64 0.59 11.17
N LYS A 364 11.23 -0.59 11.41
CA LYS A 364 10.61 -1.62 12.25
C LYS A 364 10.56 -1.20 13.71
N ALA A 365 11.66 -0.64 14.23
CA ALA A 365 11.75 -0.21 15.63
C ALA A 365 10.66 0.80 15.97
N VAL A 366 10.39 1.77 15.08
CA VAL A 366 9.35 2.79 15.29
C VAL A 366 7.93 2.20 15.23
N VAL A 367 7.67 1.27 14.29
CA VAL A 367 6.34 0.65 14.14
C VAL A 367 5.99 -0.20 15.36
N PHE A 368 6.93 -0.98 15.86
CA PHE A 368 6.70 -1.92 16.96
C PHE A 368 7.14 -1.39 18.32
N ASN A 369 7.62 -0.14 18.38
CA ASN A 369 8.19 0.47 19.58
C ASN A 369 9.16 -0.48 20.31
N SER A 370 10.06 -1.11 19.54
CA SER A 370 10.96 -2.14 20.03
C SER A 370 12.37 -1.96 19.46
N GLU A 371 13.35 -1.92 20.35
CA GLU A 371 14.77 -1.81 19.99
C GLU A 371 15.34 -3.13 19.42
N SER A 372 14.68 -4.26 19.66
CA SER A 372 15.11 -5.58 19.16
C SER A 372 15.18 -5.65 17.63
N PHE A 373 14.50 -4.76 16.94
CA PHE A 373 14.59 -4.60 15.49
C PHE A 373 15.72 -3.65 15.04
N SER A 374 16.35 -2.92 15.97
CA SER A 374 17.51 -2.10 15.66
C SER A 374 18.76 -2.99 15.56
N LYS A 375 19.73 -2.59 14.72
CA LYS A 375 21.00 -3.32 14.56
C LYS A 375 21.91 -3.30 15.79
N MET A 376 21.70 -2.37 16.69
CA MET A 376 22.41 -2.35 17.95
C MET A 376 21.78 -3.42 18.87
N GLN A 377 22.24 -4.65 18.70
CA GLN A 377 22.24 -5.59 19.80
C GLN A 377 23.21 -5.05 20.86
N ILE A 378 22.76 -4.06 21.60
CA ILE A 378 23.27 -3.86 22.95
C ILE A 378 22.84 -5.14 23.64
N SER A 379 23.78 -5.88 24.22
CA SER A 379 23.51 -7.05 25.05
C SER A 379 22.40 -6.68 26.04
N GLY A 380 21.15 -6.94 25.63
CA GLY A 380 19.96 -6.56 26.38
C GLY A 380 19.98 -7.33 27.69
N THR A 381 19.61 -6.67 28.77
CA THR A 381 19.26 -7.40 29.98
C THR A 381 18.01 -8.24 29.68
N ALA A 382 17.86 -9.40 30.30
CA ALA A 382 16.67 -10.24 30.14
C ALA A 382 15.35 -9.44 30.34
N THR A 383 15.36 -8.42 31.21
CA THR A 383 14.26 -7.50 31.43
C THR A 383 14.01 -6.61 30.20
N GLY A 384 15.06 -6.12 29.53
CA GLY A 384 14.93 -5.32 28.30
C GLY A 384 14.33 -6.12 27.15
N GLU A 385 14.77 -7.37 26.97
CA GLU A 385 14.20 -8.26 25.94
C GLU A 385 12.72 -8.61 26.19
N LEU A 386 12.32 -8.76 27.45
CA LEU A 386 10.92 -8.96 27.82
C LEU A 386 10.07 -7.73 27.50
N LEU A 387 10.54 -6.52 27.85
CA LEU A 387 9.82 -5.27 27.57
C LEU A 387 9.69 -5.03 26.07
N ASP A 388 10.75 -5.30 25.30
CA ASP A 388 10.70 -5.20 23.84
C ASP A 388 9.68 -6.16 23.21
N ARG A 389 9.62 -7.38 23.73
CA ARG A 389 8.63 -8.37 23.31
C ARG A 389 7.21 -7.93 23.63
N ASP A 390 6.99 -7.37 24.81
CA ASP A 390 5.68 -6.89 25.24
C ASP A 390 5.19 -5.74 24.35
N ASN A 391 6.05 -4.80 23.96
CA ASN A 391 5.72 -3.72 23.04
C ASN A 391 5.26 -4.24 21.66
N VAL A 392 5.98 -5.23 21.12
CA VAL A 392 5.59 -5.87 19.85
C VAL A 392 4.25 -6.57 20.00
N GLN A 393 4.03 -7.29 21.09
CA GLN A 393 2.77 -8.00 21.34
C GLN A 393 1.60 -7.05 21.52
N ASP A 394 1.77 -5.92 22.19
CA ASP A 394 0.71 -4.91 22.35
C ASP A 394 0.34 -4.26 21.01
N THR A 395 1.32 -4.00 20.16
CA THR A 395 1.08 -3.51 18.80
C THR A 395 0.28 -4.54 17.98
N LEU A 396 0.67 -5.81 18.02
CA LEU A 396 -0.04 -6.89 17.33
C LEU A 396 -1.43 -7.15 17.93
N TYR A 397 -1.60 -6.97 19.24
CA TYR A 397 -2.91 -7.12 19.89
C TYR A 397 -3.90 -6.04 19.46
N SER A 398 -3.42 -4.81 19.21
CA SER A 398 -4.26 -3.75 18.61
C SER A 398 -4.73 -4.16 17.20
N CYS A 399 -3.85 -4.72 16.40
CA CYS A 399 -4.21 -5.28 15.09
C CYS A 399 -5.20 -6.44 15.22
N ALA A 400 -4.99 -7.35 16.18
CA ALA A 400 -5.87 -8.49 16.43
C ALA A 400 -7.30 -8.06 16.82
N LYS A 401 -7.44 -7.00 17.61
CA LYS A 401 -8.75 -6.40 17.90
C LYS A 401 -9.44 -5.89 16.64
N GLY A 402 -8.72 -5.12 15.81
CA GLY A 402 -9.26 -4.62 14.53
C GLY A 402 -9.68 -5.74 13.59
N PHE A 403 -8.89 -6.82 13.53
CA PHE A 403 -9.22 -8.02 12.77
C PHE A 403 -10.49 -8.71 13.33
N ALA A 404 -10.56 -8.93 14.64
CA ALA A 404 -11.72 -9.53 15.30
C ALA A 404 -13.00 -8.71 15.10
N ASP A 405 -12.91 -7.39 15.21
CA ASP A 405 -14.04 -6.47 15.00
C ASP A 405 -14.53 -6.50 13.55
N THR A 406 -13.62 -6.62 12.59
CA THR A 406 -13.99 -6.68 11.17
C THR A 406 -14.56 -8.04 10.81
N TRP A 407 -13.97 -9.13 11.30
CA TRP A 407 -14.55 -10.46 11.15
C TRP A 407 -15.95 -10.54 11.76
N GLY A 408 -16.11 -10.01 12.98
CA GLY A 408 -17.42 -9.95 13.64
C GLY A 408 -18.44 -9.16 12.81
N PHE A 409 -18.05 -8.02 12.26
CA PHE A 409 -18.91 -7.24 11.36
C PHE A 409 -19.39 -8.07 10.16
N TYR A 410 -18.48 -8.75 9.47
CA TYR A 410 -18.86 -9.59 8.34
C TYR A 410 -19.81 -10.72 8.72
N VAL A 411 -19.55 -11.40 9.84
CA VAL A 411 -20.40 -12.49 10.32
C VAL A 411 -21.79 -11.98 10.67
N TRP A 412 -21.88 -10.86 11.42
CA TRP A 412 -23.16 -10.27 11.80
C TRP A 412 -23.95 -9.78 10.59
N MET A 413 -23.32 -9.12 9.62
CA MET A 413 -24.02 -8.67 8.41
C MET A 413 -24.49 -9.84 7.55
N THR A 414 -23.65 -10.89 7.43
CA THR A 414 -24.02 -12.12 6.74
C THR A 414 -25.23 -12.79 7.39
N ALA A 415 -25.25 -12.84 8.73
CA ALA A 415 -26.37 -13.41 9.48
C ALA A 415 -27.64 -12.55 9.36
N ASP A 416 -27.53 -11.21 9.41
CA ASP A 416 -28.67 -10.31 9.24
C ASP A 416 -29.32 -10.50 7.84
N PHE A 417 -28.53 -10.58 6.78
CA PHE A 417 -29.04 -10.78 5.43
C PHE A 417 -29.60 -12.20 5.20
N ALA A 418 -29.08 -13.18 5.92
CA ALA A 418 -29.59 -14.57 5.85
C ALA A 418 -30.74 -14.85 6.82
N ASP A 419 -31.21 -13.85 7.58
CA ASP A 419 -32.21 -14.00 8.66
C ASP A 419 -31.80 -15.04 9.72
N LEU A 420 -30.51 -14.99 10.11
CA LEU A 420 -29.87 -15.87 11.09
C LEU A 420 -29.22 -15.11 12.25
N SER A 421 -29.50 -13.83 12.43
CA SER A 421 -28.86 -13.03 13.47
C SER A 421 -29.45 -13.21 14.87
N LYS A 422 -30.64 -13.77 14.98
CA LYS A 422 -31.32 -13.92 16.27
C LYS A 422 -30.58 -14.89 17.20
N GLY A 423 -30.13 -14.38 18.34
CA GLY A 423 -29.40 -15.17 19.34
C GLY A 423 -27.94 -15.50 18.95
N LEU A 424 -27.42 -14.88 17.88
CA LEU A 424 -26.05 -15.09 17.44
C LEU A 424 -25.05 -14.54 18.47
N ASN A 425 -24.03 -15.32 18.79
CA ASN A 425 -22.84 -14.94 19.51
C ASN A 425 -21.63 -15.25 18.60
N ALA A 426 -21.05 -14.20 18.00
CA ALA A 426 -19.95 -14.34 17.07
C ALA A 426 -18.79 -13.44 17.49
N LYS A 427 -17.65 -14.04 17.83
CA LYS A 427 -16.44 -13.28 18.21
C LYS A 427 -15.17 -14.10 18.01
N LEU A 428 -14.07 -13.41 17.76
CA LEU A 428 -12.72 -13.96 17.82
C LEU A 428 -12.04 -13.48 19.10
N VAL A 429 -11.40 -14.40 19.80
CA VAL A 429 -10.66 -14.10 21.03
C VAL A 429 -9.21 -14.47 20.82
N PHE A 430 -8.34 -13.48 20.78
CA PHE A 430 -6.90 -13.64 20.62
C PHE A 430 -6.22 -13.70 22.00
N SER A 431 -5.22 -14.55 22.13
CA SER A 431 -4.26 -14.43 23.21
C SER A 431 -3.32 -13.25 22.94
N LYS A 432 -2.67 -12.74 23.97
CA LYS A 432 -1.62 -11.71 23.77
C LYS A 432 -0.29 -12.30 23.26
N ASP A 433 -0.16 -13.63 23.18
CA ASP A 433 1.07 -14.29 22.72
C ASP A 433 0.94 -14.69 21.24
N PHE A 434 1.60 -13.95 20.36
CA PHE A 434 1.57 -14.13 18.90
C PHE A 434 2.75 -14.94 18.38
N GLN A 435 3.25 -15.93 19.06
CA GLN A 435 4.32 -16.83 18.61
C GLN A 435 5.41 -16.13 17.75
N LEU A 436 6.10 -15.16 18.35
CA LEU A 436 7.16 -14.43 17.66
C LEU A 436 8.44 -15.27 17.50
N LYS A 437 8.52 -16.41 18.21
CA LYS A 437 9.65 -17.34 18.17
C LYS A 437 9.57 -18.24 16.94
N ASN A 438 10.72 -18.55 16.37
CA ASN A 438 10.82 -19.54 15.31
C ASN A 438 10.69 -20.98 15.88
N MET A 439 10.47 -21.97 15.00
CA MET A 439 10.27 -23.37 15.42
C MET A 439 11.48 -23.92 16.21
N SER A 440 12.70 -23.52 15.86
CA SER A 440 13.91 -23.99 16.56
C SER A 440 14.01 -23.42 17.99
N GLU A 441 13.59 -22.18 18.20
CA GLU A 441 13.51 -21.56 19.52
C GLU A 441 12.44 -22.22 20.39
N LEU A 442 11.27 -22.54 19.80
CA LEU A 442 10.21 -23.26 20.50
C LEU A 442 10.65 -24.68 20.92
N ILE A 443 11.39 -25.38 20.05
CA ILE A 443 11.94 -26.69 20.38
C ILE A 443 12.98 -26.57 21.50
N SER A 444 13.87 -25.58 21.44
CA SER A 444 14.86 -25.32 22.49
C SER A 444 14.20 -25.01 23.83
N ASP A 445 13.15 -24.20 23.84
CA ASP A 445 12.38 -23.89 25.05
C ASP A 445 11.67 -25.13 25.62
N LEU A 446 11.11 -25.97 24.75
CA LEU A 446 10.46 -27.21 25.16
C LEU A 446 11.47 -28.20 25.75
N GLU A 447 12.67 -28.29 25.19
CA GLU A 447 13.74 -29.10 25.72
C GLU A 447 14.26 -28.56 27.09
N ALA A 448 14.36 -27.23 27.21
CA ALA A 448 14.73 -26.58 28.45
C ALA A 448 13.68 -26.82 29.55
N ALA A 449 12.38 -26.69 29.21
CA ALA A 449 11.29 -26.98 30.13
C ALA A 449 11.29 -28.44 30.60
N LYS A 450 11.51 -29.41 29.69
CA LYS A 450 11.63 -30.83 30.04
C LYS A 450 12.80 -31.12 30.94
N ARG A 451 13.91 -30.39 30.81
CA ARG A 451 15.10 -30.53 31.71
C ARG A 451 14.86 -29.92 33.07
N SER A 452 13.98 -28.93 33.21
CA SER A 452 13.66 -28.27 34.49
C SER A 452 12.63 -29.04 35.32
N GLU A 453 11.93 -30.00 34.73
CA GLU A 453 10.98 -30.90 35.46
C GLU A 453 11.63 -32.16 36.05
N VAL A 454 12.96 -32.31 35.91
CA VAL A 454 13.80 -33.35 36.53
C VAL A 454 14.63 -32.75 37.64
#